data_509b87ad4b7063888363d977116984ab
#
_entry.id   509b87ad4b7063888363d977116984ab
#
_cell.length_a   1.000
_cell.length_b   1.000
_cell.length_c   1.000
_cell.angle_alpha   90.00
_cell.angle_beta   90.00
_cell.angle_gamma   90.00
#
_symmetry.space_group_name_H-M   'P 1'
#
loop_
_entity.id
_entity.type
_entity.pdbx_description
1 polymer ?
#
loop_
_entity_poly.entity_id
_entity_poly.type
_entity_poly.pdbx_seq_one_letter_code
_entity_poly.pdbx_strand_id
1 'polypeptide(L)'
;MYLEKEENELSKKFLKDGYVILKQKDSTYLEYIRDVIVKKSSEILNINMPSNKDSDFFLNNIHKKIKFKNLNEFRLKIIKHINEDKNFKKNYFYSAKQLLFALVGNELAMQSRVNLSIQLPKDISSLLPVHSDIWSGDSPFEVVVWIPLVNCFSSKTMYLLKPEKYKKINKNFPKYIGKSSLDFYKSIKNDVEWIKINFGEVLIFNQALPHGNIV
;
A
#
# COMPACT_ATOMS: atom_id res chain seq x y z
N MET A 1 -5.94 8.48 29.35
CA MET A 1 -5.52 7.26 28.70
C MET A 1 -4.00 7.28 28.66
N TYR A 2 -3.35 6.39 29.38
CA TYR A 2 -1.90 6.30 29.37
C TYR A 2 -1.50 5.33 28.26
N LEU A 3 -0.89 5.85 27.19
CA LEU A 3 -0.28 5.02 26.16
C LEU A 3 0.98 4.36 26.76
N GLU A 4 1.21 3.12 26.42
CA GLU A 4 2.50 2.50 26.71
C GLU A 4 3.62 3.27 25.97
N LYS A 5 4.85 3.17 26.47
CA LYS A 5 5.98 3.91 25.90
C LYS A 5 6.14 3.67 24.39
N GLU A 6 6.01 2.41 23.97
CA GLU A 6 6.11 2.01 22.56
C GLU A 6 4.99 2.61 21.71
N GLU A 7 3.75 2.61 22.20
CA GLU A 7 2.61 3.21 21.48
C GLU A 7 2.79 4.72 21.32
N ASN A 8 3.31 5.40 22.35
CA ASN A 8 3.58 6.83 22.28
C ASN A 8 4.69 7.15 21.27
N GLU A 9 5.73 6.32 21.18
CA GLU A 9 6.79 6.47 20.19
C GLU A 9 6.27 6.25 18.76
N LEU A 10 5.44 5.22 18.54
CA LEU A 10 4.78 4.97 17.26
C LEU A 10 3.88 6.13 16.84
N SER A 11 3.06 6.64 17.76
CA SER A 11 2.19 7.77 17.52
C SER A 11 2.98 9.05 17.16
N LYS A 12 4.03 9.36 17.90
CA LYS A 12 4.91 10.50 17.59
C LYS A 12 5.56 10.35 16.21
N LYS A 13 6.02 9.14 15.88
CA LYS A 13 6.60 8.86 14.56
C LYS A 13 5.57 9.05 13.45
N PHE A 14 4.36 8.51 13.62
CA PHE A 14 3.27 8.65 12.65
C PHE A 14 2.90 10.12 12.42
N LEU A 15 2.78 10.91 13.48
CA LEU A 15 2.48 12.34 13.37
C LEU A 15 3.61 13.13 12.67
N LYS A 16 4.86 12.75 12.89
CA LYS A 16 6.03 13.41 12.30
C LYS A 16 6.23 13.04 10.83
N ASP A 17 6.20 11.74 10.54
CA ASP A 17 6.58 11.20 9.22
C ASP A 17 5.37 10.97 8.31
N GLY A 18 4.17 10.85 8.90
CA GLY A 18 2.93 10.53 8.18
C GLY A 18 2.73 9.04 7.94
N TYR A 19 3.67 8.22 8.38
CA TYR A 19 3.60 6.77 8.26
C TYR A 19 4.44 6.05 9.32
N VAL A 20 4.15 4.78 9.51
CA VAL A 20 4.98 3.84 10.27
C VAL A 20 5.10 2.52 9.53
N ILE A 21 6.25 1.87 9.66
CA ILE A 21 6.50 0.51 9.18
C ILE A 21 6.85 -0.33 10.39
N LEU A 22 6.20 -1.48 10.52
CA LEU A 22 6.49 -2.45 11.56
C LEU A 22 6.79 -3.81 10.95
N LYS A 23 7.91 -4.40 11.36
CA LYS A 23 8.22 -5.80 11.06
C LYS A 23 7.35 -6.69 11.93
N GLN A 24 6.65 -7.64 11.32
CA GLN A 24 5.83 -8.60 12.04
C GLN A 24 6.73 -9.60 12.77
N LYS A 25 6.40 -9.88 14.04
CA LYS A 25 7.06 -10.93 14.82
C LYS A 25 6.66 -12.32 14.33
N ASP A 26 5.41 -12.44 13.89
CA ASP A 26 4.83 -13.66 13.30
C ASP A 26 4.43 -13.35 11.85
N SER A 27 5.04 -14.04 10.90
CA SER A 27 4.78 -13.88 9.46
C SER A 27 3.56 -14.65 8.96
N THR A 28 2.93 -15.47 9.78
CA THR A 28 1.85 -16.39 9.38
C THR A 28 0.72 -15.70 8.62
N TYR A 29 0.29 -14.52 9.10
CA TYR A 29 -0.77 -13.74 8.42
C TYR A 29 -0.33 -13.24 7.06
N LEU A 30 0.90 -12.75 6.95
CA LEU A 30 1.45 -12.21 5.69
C LEU A 30 1.75 -13.33 4.69
N GLU A 31 2.22 -14.47 5.16
CA GLU A 31 2.43 -15.67 4.35
C GLU A 31 1.09 -16.15 3.77
N TYR A 32 0.05 -16.27 4.59
CA TYR A 32 -1.29 -16.62 4.12
C TYR A 32 -1.77 -15.67 3.02
N ILE A 33 -1.67 -14.35 3.23
CA ILE A 33 -2.06 -13.34 2.24
C ILE A 33 -1.32 -13.54 0.92
N ARG A 34 -0.01 -13.75 0.98
CA ARG A 34 0.82 -13.97 -0.21
C ARG A 34 0.46 -15.28 -0.91
N ASP A 35 0.28 -16.35 -0.16
CA ASP A 35 -0.01 -17.68 -0.70
C ASP A 35 -1.36 -17.73 -1.42
N VAL A 36 -2.40 -17.09 -0.88
CA VAL A 36 -3.70 -16.96 -1.58
C VAL A 36 -3.54 -16.25 -2.91
N ILE A 37 -2.75 -15.18 -2.96
CA ILE A 37 -2.52 -14.41 -4.20
C ILE A 37 -1.67 -15.21 -5.19
N VAL A 38 -0.61 -15.86 -4.73
CA VAL A 38 0.26 -16.70 -5.56
C VAL A 38 -0.52 -17.88 -6.15
N LYS A 39 -1.29 -18.59 -5.33
CA LYS A 39 -2.15 -19.69 -5.76
C LYS A 39 -3.13 -19.24 -6.84
N LYS A 40 -3.86 -18.16 -6.58
CA LYS A 40 -4.85 -17.65 -7.54
C LYS A 40 -4.19 -17.15 -8.83
N SER A 41 -3.04 -16.53 -8.73
CA SER A 41 -2.26 -16.10 -9.90
C SER A 41 -1.83 -17.30 -10.75
N SER A 42 -1.36 -18.37 -10.13
CA SER A 42 -0.93 -19.60 -10.81
C SER A 42 -2.12 -20.29 -11.53
N GLU A 43 -3.28 -20.35 -10.88
CA GLU A 43 -4.52 -20.88 -11.46
C GLU A 43 -4.93 -20.08 -12.72
N ILE A 44 -4.97 -18.75 -12.62
CA ILE A 44 -5.36 -17.89 -13.76
C ILE A 44 -4.37 -18.01 -14.92
N LEU A 45 -3.09 -18.17 -14.62
CA LEU A 45 -2.02 -18.33 -15.63
C LEU A 45 -1.88 -19.74 -16.15
N ASN A 46 -2.61 -20.70 -15.59
CA ASN A 46 -2.53 -22.13 -15.89
C ASN A 46 -1.10 -22.69 -15.80
N ILE A 47 -0.45 -22.40 -14.67
CA ILE A 47 0.90 -22.89 -14.36
C ILE A 47 0.92 -23.57 -12.99
N ASN A 48 1.91 -24.41 -12.75
CA ASN A 48 2.10 -25.02 -11.44
C ASN A 48 2.36 -23.96 -10.38
N MET A 49 1.73 -24.12 -9.21
CA MET A 49 1.97 -23.25 -8.07
C MET A 49 3.43 -23.38 -7.62
N PRO A 50 4.16 -22.25 -7.50
CA PRO A 50 5.53 -22.29 -6.98
C PRO A 50 5.54 -22.73 -5.52
N SER A 51 6.66 -23.26 -5.05
CA SER A 51 6.86 -23.47 -3.61
C SER A 51 6.89 -22.14 -2.86
N ASN A 52 6.67 -22.17 -1.54
CA ASN A 52 6.73 -20.95 -0.73
C ASN A 52 8.07 -20.21 -0.86
N LYS A 53 9.18 -20.94 -1.02
CA LYS A 53 10.51 -20.37 -1.25
C LYS A 53 10.63 -19.64 -2.58
N ASP A 54 9.86 -20.06 -3.58
CA ASP A 54 9.88 -19.49 -4.94
C ASP A 54 8.83 -18.39 -5.14
N SER A 55 7.96 -18.15 -4.17
CA SER A 55 6.88 -17.16 -4.27
C SER A 55 7.40 -15.75 -4.56
N ASP A 56 8.51 -15.35 -3.94
CA ASP A 56 9.13 -14.05 -4.20
C ASP A 56 9.65 -13.94 -5.64
N PHE A 57 10.36 -14.97 -6.12
CA PHE A 57 10.83 -15.03 -7.50
C PHE A 57 9.66 -15.03 -8.49
N PHE A 58 8.62 -15.80 -8.21
CA PHE A 58 7.41 -15.85 -9.04
C PHE A 58 6.75 -14.48 -9.18
N LEU A 59 6.45 -13.80 -8.05
CA LEU A 59 5.80 -12.50 -8.06
C LEU A 59 6.67 -11.41 -8.72
N ASN A 60 7.96 -11.40 -8.46
CA ASN A 60 8.90 -10.46 -9.11
C ASN A 60 9.02 -10.68 -10.64
N ASN A 61 8.72 -11.88 -11.13
CA ASN A 61 8.79 -12.22 -12.55
C ASN A 61 7.41 -12.41 -13.22
N ILE A 62 6.32 -12.08 -12.54
CA ILE A 62 4.96 -12.28 -13.05
C ILE A 62 4.71 -11.51 -14.35
N HIS A 63 5.39 -10.37 -14.53
CA HIS A 63 5.36 -9.56 -15.75
C HIS A 63 5.79 -10.32 -17.01
N LYS A 64 6.58 -11.38 -16.88
CA LYS A 64 6.98 -12.27 -17.99
C LYS A 64 5.86 -13.23 -18.43
N LYS A 65 4.82 -13.37 -17.60
CA LYS A 65 3.68 -14.26 -17.81
C LYS A 65 2.38 -13.53 -18.22
N ILE A 66 2.31 -12.22 -17.95
CA ILE A 66 1.10 -11.43 -18.18
C ILE A 66 1.36 -10.42 -19.30
N LYS A 67 0.52 -10.43 -20.34
CA LYS A 67 0.52 -9.38 -21.35
C LYS A 67 -0.21 -8.14 -20.82
N PHE A 68 0.28 -6.94 -21.13
CA PHE A 68 -0.32 -5.68 -20.69
C PHE A 68 -1.84 -5.61 -20.89
N LYS A 69 -2.31 -6.00 -22.08
CA LYS A 69 -3.74 -6.00 -22.41
C LYS A 69 -4.60 -6.85 -21.48
N ASN A 70 -4.02 -7.83 -20.80
CA ASN A 70 -4.72 -8.76 -19.90
C ASN A 70 -4.50 -8.41 -18.42
N LEU A 71 -3.67 -7.41 -18.10
CA LEU A 71 -3.29 -7.09 -16.72
C LEU A 71 -4.50 -6.69 -15.87
N ASN A 72 -5.37 -5.86 -16.40
CA ASN A 72 -6.55 -5.40 -15.64
C ASN A 72 -7.52 -6.56 -15.34
N GLU A 73 -7.77 -7.42 -16.32
CA GLU A 73 -8.61 -8.61 -16.13
C GLU A 73 -7.98 -9.57 -15.10
N PHE A 74 -6.69 -9.80 -15.21
CA PHE A 74 -5.93 -10.62 -14.26
C PHE A 74 -6.07 -10.08 -12.85
N ARG A 75 -5.82 -8.78 -12.66
CA ARG A 75 -5.93 -8.10 -11.36
C ARG A 75 -7.34 -8.20 -10.78
N LEU A 76 -8.36 -7.93 -11.59
CA LEU A 76 -9.76 -7.99 -11.15
C LEU A 76 -10.19 -9.39 -10.72
N LYS A 77 -9.73 -10.45 -11.40
CA LYS A 77 -9.97 -11.84 -11.00
C LYS A 77 -9.38 -12.15 -9.63
N ILE A 78 -8.16 -11.66 -9.34
CA ILE A 78 -7.54 -11.85 -8.02
C ILE A 78 -8.28 -11.02 -6.97
N ILE A 79 -8.58 -9.75 -7.23
CA ILE A 79 -9.32 -8.87 -6.32
C ILE A 79 -10.67 -9.49 -5.95
N LYS A 80 -11.41 -10.03 -6.93
CA LYS A 80 -12.65 -10.75 -6.67
C LYS A 80 -12.42 -11.91 -5.69
N HIS A 81 -11.46 -12.77 -5.99
CA HIS A 81 -11.15 -13.94 -5.18
C HIS A 81 -10.79 -13.60 -3.73
N ILE A 82 -9.87 -12.66 -3.51
CA ILE A 82 -9.45 -12.26 -2.15
C ILE A 82 -10.58 -11.62 -1.35
N ASN A 83 -11.56 -10.99 -2.02
CA ASN A 83 -12.71 -10.39 -1.35
C ASN A 83 -13.85 -11.38 -1.07
N GLU A 84 -13.88 -12.50 -1.75
CA GLU A 84 -14.78 -13.62 -1.46
C GLU A 84 -14.22 -14.51 -0.33
N ASP A 85 -12.93 -14.51 -0.10
CA ASP A 85 -12.26 -15.27 0.96
C ASP A 85 -12.37 -14.55 2.31
N LYS A 86 -13.22 -15.08 3.21
CA LYS A 86 -13.39 -14.54 4.57
C LYS A 86 -12.09 -14.57 5.40
N ASN A 87 -11.25 -15.57 5.18
CA ASN A 87 -9.97 -15.70 5.90
C ASN A 87 -8.96 -14.68 5.40
N PHE A 88 -9.00 -14.28 4.11
CA PHE A 88 -8.10 -13.26 3.59
C PHE A 88 -8.26 -11.94 4.35
N LYS A 89 -9.50 -11.44 4.48
CA LYS A 89 -9.77 -10.19 5.22
C LYS A 89 -9.38 -10.28 6.69
N LYS A 90 -9.63 -11.44 7.30
CA LYS A 90 -9.23 -11.70 8.69
C LYS A 90 -7.71 -11.61 8.86
N ASN A 91 -6.94 -12.29 8.00
CA ASN A 91 -5.48 -12.26 8.04
C ASN A 91 -4.93 -10.86 7.72
N TYR A 92 -5.55 -10.15 6.76
CA TYR A 92 -5.21 -8.77 6.45
C TYR A 92 -5.36 -7.85 7.65
N PHE A 93 -6.47 -7.92 8.38
CA PHE A 93 -6.67 -7.16 9.61
C PHE A 93 -5.67 -7.55 10.70
N TYR A 94 -5.49 -8.84 10.96
CA TYR A 94 -4.59 -9.30 12.03
C TYR A 94 -3.13 -8.94 11.77
N SER A 95 -2.69 -8.89 10.53
CA SER A 95 -1.34 -8.45 10.18
C SER A 95 -1.04 -6.99 10.57
N ALA A 96 -2.06 -6.13 10.68
CA ALA A 96 -1.93 -4.72 11.03
C ALA A 96 -2.49 -4.37 12.42
N LYS A 97 -3.19 -5.30 13.08
CA LYS A 97 -3.99 -5.04 14.28
C LYS A 97 -3.24 -4.27 15.37
N GLN A 98 -2.02 -4.68 15.70
CA GLN A 98 -1.23 -4.05 16.76
C GLN A 98 -0.96 -2.57 16.43
N LEU A 99 -0.54 -2.28 15.21
CA LEU A 99 -0.30 -0.92 14.74
C LEU A 99 -1.58 -0.08 14.70
N LEU A 100 -2.68 -0.67 14.20
CA LEU A 100 -3.97 0.01 14.14
C LEU A 100 -4.44 0.41 15.54
N PHE A 101 -4.38 -0.50 16.50
CA PHE A 101 -4.79 -0.20 17.88
C PHE A 101 -3.94 0.88 18.52
N ALA A 102 -2.63 0.87 18.28
CA ALA A 102 -1.72 1.88 18.80
C ALA A 102 -1.92 3.28 18.17
N LEU A 103 -2.33 3.34 16.89
CA LEU A 103 -2.43 4.62 16.17
C LEU A 103 -3.84 5.22 16.16
N VAL A 104 -4.87 4.40 16.04
CA VAL A 104 -6.25 4.86 15.82
C VAL A 104 -7.26 4.25 16.79
N GLY A 105 -6.80 3.42 17.73
CA GLY A 105 -7.67 2.80 18.75
C GLY A 105 -8.31 1.49 18.28
N ASN A 106 -9.23 0.96 19.06
CA ASN A 106 -9.83 -0.36 18.86
C ASN A 106 -11.27 -0.31 18.31
N GLU A 107 -11.88 0.86 18.23
CA GLU A 107 -13.17 1.06 17.59
C GLU A 107 -12.97 1.36 16.12
N LEU A 108 -12.89 0.32 15.30
CA LEU A 108 -12.49 0.41 13.90
C LEU A 108 -13.60 -0.02 12.94
N ALA A 109 -13.76 0.75 11.88
CA ALA A 109 -14.45 0.32 10.68
C ALA A 109 -13.41 0.05 9.58
N MET A 110 -13.61 -0.99 8.80
CA MET A 110 -12.75 -1.34 7.67
C MET A 110 -13.57 -1.30 6.38
N GLN A 111 -12.99 -0.76 5.32
CA GLN A 111 -13.63 -0.81 4.00
C GLN A 111 -13.98 -2.24 3.61
N SER A 112 -15.08 -2.41 2.87
CA SER A 112 -15.62 -3.73 2.53
C SER A 112 -14.72 -4.53 1.58
N ARG A 113 -13.85 -3.87 0.81
CA ARG A 113 -13.00 -4.50 -0.20
C ARG A 113 -11.52 -4.21 0.07
N VAL A 114 -10.68 -5.24 -0.10
CA VAL A 114 -9.23 -5.10 -0.17
C VAL A 114 -8.83 -4.99 -1.63
N ASN A 115 -7.99 -4.02 -1.95
CA ASN A 115 -7.47 -3.80 -3.29
C ASN A 115 -6.10 -4.48 -3.47
N LEU A 116 -5.73 -4.74 -4.72
CA LEU A 116 -4.43 -5.28 -5.10
C LEU A 116 -3.81 -4.37 -6.17
N SER A 117 -2.62 -3.86 -5.88
CA SER A 117 -1.80 -3.14 -6.86
C SER A 117 -0.80 -4.09 -7.50
N ILE A 118 -0.75 -4.11 -8.82
CA ILE A 118 0.25 -4.84 -9.59
C ILE A 118 0.88 -3.85 -10.55
N GLN A 119 2.18 -3.64 -10.42
CA GLN A 119 2.95 -2.76 -11.30
C GLN A 119 3.86 -3.62 -12.17
N LEU A 120 3.75 -3.46 -13.48
CA LEU A 120 4.65 -4.11 -14.42
C LEU A 120 5.75 -3.13 -14.86
N PRO A 121 6.95 -3.63 -15.20
CA PRO A 121 8.02 -2.78 -15.72
C PRO A 121 7.56 -1.98 -16.96
N LYS A 122 7.83 -0.68 -16.98
CA LYS A 122 7.46 0.25 -18.07
C LYS A 122 5.95 0.40 -18.31
N ASP A 123 5.10 -0.03 -17.39
CA ASP A 123 3.66 0.12 -17.48
C ASP A 123 3.19 1.41 -16.81
N ILE A 124 2.81 2.39 -17.62
CA ILE A 124 2.24 3.66 -17.13
C ILE A 124 0.74 3.54 -16.81
N SER A 125 0.06 2.51 -17.30
CA SER A 125 -1.39 2.36 -17.12
C SER A 125 -1.79 1.91 -15.71
N SER A 126 -0.86 1.32 -14.97
CA SER A 126 -1.05 0.87 -13.58
C SER A 126 -0.57 1.88 -12.54
N LEU A 127 -0.09 3.04 -12.99
CA LEU A 127 0.38 4.07 -12.08
C LEU A 127 -0.79 4.78 -11.43
N LEU A 128 -0.61 5.07 -10.15
CA LEU A 128 -1.44 6.01 -9.42
C LEU A 128 -0.69 7.36 -9.39
N PRO A 129 -1.12 8.34 -10.20
CA PRO A 129 -0.55 9.68 -10.14
C PRO A 129 -0.64 10.24 -8.73
N VAL A 130 0.11 11.30 -8.44
CA VAL A 130 0.03 11.94 -7.13
C VAL A 130 -1.42 12.32 -6.81
N HIS A 131 -1.88 11.89 -5.66
CA HIS A 131 -3.19 12.14 -5.12
C HIS A 131 -3.14 12.15 -3.60
N SER A 132 -4.22 12.57 -3.00
CA SER A 132 -4.56 12.37 -1.61
C SER A 132 -5.99 11.86 -1.60
N ASP A 133 -6.27 10.80 -0.86
CA ASP A 133 -7.59 10.15 -0.90
C ASP A 133 -8.69 11.10 -0.43
N ILE A 134 -8.36 12.01 0.50
CA ILE A 134 -9.30 13.06 0.92
C ILE A 134 -9.71 14.03 -0.19
N TRP A 135 -8.93 14.15 -1.27
CA TRP A 135 -9.34 14.95 -2.42
C TRP A 135 -10.46 14.29 -3.22
N SER A 136 -10.63 12.98 -3.05
CA SER A 136 -11.72 12.19 -3.65
C SER A 136 -12.93 12.05 -2.73
N GLY A 137 -12.87 12.62 -1.52
CA GLY A 137 -13.97 12.63 -0.57
C GLY A 137 -13.84 11.62 0.58
N ASP A 138 -12.73 10.92 0.68
CA ASP A 138 -12.48 10.01 1.80
C ASP A 138 -12.24 10.78 3.11
N SER A 139 -12.49 10.13 4.23
CA SER A 139 -12.40 10.75 5.56
C SER A 139 -10.95 11.06 5.93
N PRO A 140 -10.63 12.25 6.47
CA PRO A 140 -9.31 12.58 6.96
C PRO A 140 -8.89 11.78 8.22
N PHE A 141 -9.83 11.04 8.82
CA PHE A 141 -9.60 10.19 10.00
C PHE A 141 -9.26 8.75 9.64
N GLU A 142 -9.19 8.43 8.35
CA GLU A 142 -8.80 7.11 7.89
C GLU A 142 -7.29 6.97 7.78
N VAL A 143 -6.82 5.73 7.95
CA VAL A 143 -5.44 5.33 7.65
C VAL A 143 -5.46 4.18 6.67
N VAL A 144 -4.45 4.12 5.81
CA VAL A 144 -4.29 3.02 4.86
C VAL A 144 -3.30 2.01 5.41
N VAL A 145 -3.71 0.75 5.42
CA VAL A 145 -2.83 -0.39 5.62
C VAL A 145 -2.31 -0.85 4.27
N TRP A 146 -0.99 -0.94 4.10
CA TRP A 146 -0.36 -1.41 2.89
C TRP A 146 0.61 -2.55 3.19
N ILE A 147 0.41 -3.70 2.53
CA ILE A 147 1.16 -4.93 2.74
C ILE A 147 1.92 -5.27 1.45
N PRO A 148 3.26 -5.29 1.48
CA PRO A 148 4.06 -5.72 0.35
C PRO A 148 4.02 -7.25 0.21
N LEU A 149 3.85 -7.74 -1.00
CA LEU A 149 3.95 -9.18 -1.30
C LEU A 149 5.37 -9.60 -1.67
N VAL A 150 6.22 -8.63 -1.96
CA VAL A 150 7.65 -8.75 -2.28
C VAL A 150 8.38 -7.55 -1.68
N ASN A 151 9.72 -7.58 -1.63
CA ASN A 151 10.49 -6.40 -1.23
C ASN A 151 10.26 -5.25 -2.23
N CYS A 152 9.86 -4.08 -1.72
CA CYS A 152 9.51 -2.90 -2.50
C CYS A 152 10.47 -1.75 -2.22
N PHE A 153 11.05 -1.21 -3.29
CA PHE A 153 12.04 -0.13 -3.27
C PHE A 153 12.14 0.54 -4.65
N SER A 154 12.74 1.71 -4.74
CA SER A 154 12.87 2.49 -5.98
C SER A 154 11.52 2.69 -6.67
N SER A 155 11.40 2.46 -7.97
CA SER A 155 10.14 2.59 -8.72
C SER A 155 9.12 1.48 -8.42
N LYS A 156 9.51 0.42 -7.70
CA LYS A 156 8.64 -0.70 -7.30
C LYS A 156 7.89 -0.43 -5.97
N THR A 157 7.66 0.81 -5.65
CA THR A 157 7.01 1.23 -4.41
C THR A 157 6.21 2.52 -4.62
N MET A 158 5.75 3.10 -3.54
CA MET A 158 5.10 4.41 -3.52
C MET A 158 6.00 5.46 -2.87
N TYR A 159 5.74 6.71 -3.18
CA TYR A 159 6.27 7.86 -2.44
C TYR A 159 5.16 8.51 -1.60
N LEU A 160 5.59 9.20 -0.55
CA LEU A 160 4.73 9.97 0.34
C LEU A 160 5.35 11.34 0.60
N LEU A 161 4.51 12.38 0.62
CA LEU A 161 4.92 13.71 1.04
C LEU A 161 4.72 13.85 2.55
N LYS A 162 5.79 14.13 3.30
CA LYS A 162 5.72 14.25 4.78
C LYS A 162 4.79 15.38 5.24
N PRO A 163 4.19 15.26 6.44
CA PRO A 163 3.25 16.25 6.98
C PRO A 163 3.79 17.67 6.98
N GLU A 164 5.05 17.88 7.36
CA GLU A 164 5.70 19.20 7.39
C GLU A 164 5.75 19.84 6.00
N LYS A 165 6.06 19.05 4.96
CA LYS A 165 6.12 19.52 3.58
C LYS A 165 4.73 19.79 3.03
N TYR A 166 3.79 18.88 3.28
CA TYR A 166 2.40 19.06 2.88
C TYR A 166 1.77 20.30 3.50
N LYS A 167 2.04 20.58 4.79
CA LYS A 167 1.54 21.78 5.47
C LYS A 167 1.96 23.08 4.76
N LYS A 168 3.18 23.12 4.22
CA LYS A 168 3.68 24.27 3.43
C LYS A 168 2.93 24.41 2.10
N ILE A 169 2.69 23.28 1.42
CA ILE A 169 1.98 23.23 0.15
C ILE A 169 0.50 23.58 0.33
N ASN A 170 -0.14 23.02 1.35
CA ASN A 170 -1.56 23.21 1.61
C ASN A 170 -1.92 24.68 1.86
N LYS A 171 -1.04 25.46 2.51
CA LYS A 171 -1.21 26.92 2.66
C LYS A 171 -1.29 27.66 1.32
N ASN A 172 -0.72 27.10 0.27
CA ASN A 172 -0.66 27.67 -1.07
C ASN A 172 -1.39 26.80 -2.11
N PHE A 173 -2.28 25.90 -1.66
CA PHE A 173 -2.95 24.94 -2.53
C PHE A 173 -3.71 25.58 -3.72
N PRO A 174 -4.31 26.79 -3.60
CA PRO A 174 -4.92 27.47 -4.74
C PRO A 174 -4.00 27.66 -5.95
N LYS A 175 -2.68 27.68 -5.79
CA LYS A 175 -1.70 27.75 -6.90
C LYS A 175 -1.67 26.51 -7.79
N TYR A 176 -2.26 25.41 -7.30
CA TYR A 176 -2.31 24.13 -8.01
C TYR A 176 -3.65 23.85 -8.68
N ILE A 177 -4.65 24.72 -8.46
CA ILE A 177 -5.96 24.60 -9.12
C ILE A 177 -5.78 24.67 -10.62
N GLY A 178 -6.35 23.70 -11.34
CA GLY A 178 -6.25 23.60 -12.80
C GLY A 178 -4.94 22.99 -13.33
N LYS A 179 -3.99 22.63 -12.45
CA LYS A 179 -2.77 21.93 -12.85
C LYS A 179 -3.01 20.42 -12.91
N SER A 180 -2.27 19.76 -13.78
CA SER A 180 -2.28 18.29 -13.84
C SER A 180 -1.59 17.69 -12.60
N SER A 181 -1.92 16.43 -12.29
CA SER A 181 -1.21 15.67 -11.25
C SER A 181 0.29 15.54 -11.55
N LEU A 182 0.67 15.49 -12.82
CA LEU A 182 2.08 15.47 -13.22
C LEU A 182 2.79 16.79 -12.88
N ASP A 183 2.14 17.94 -13.11
CA ASP A 183 2.73 19.24 -12.76
C ASP A 183 2.83 19.43 -11.26
N PHE A 184 1.81 18.94 -10.53
CA PHE A 184 1.88 18.90 -9.08
C PHE A 184 3.03 18.02 -8.61
N TYR A 185 3.18 16.79 -9.14
CA TYR A 185 4.31 15.92 -8.81
C TYR A 185 5.66 16.59 -9.08
N LYS A 186 5.83 17.22 -10.25
CA LYS A 186 7.07 17.94 -10.57
C LYS A 186 7.43 18.99 -9.52
N SER A 187 6.43 19.63 -8.91
CA SER A 187 6.64 20.66 -7.88
C SER A 187 7.05 20.10 -6.52
N ILE A 188 6.75 18.84 -6.24
CA ILE A 188 7.02 18.19 -4.93
C ILE A 188 8.08 17.09 -5.00
N LYS A 189 8.53 16.68 -6.15
CA LYS A 189 9.40 15.49 -6.36
C LYS A 189 10.67 15.46 -5.50
N ASN A 190 11.20 16.63 -5.14
CA ASN A 190 12.39 16.74 -4.29
C ASN A 190 12.08 16.67 -2.79
N ASP A 191 10.80 16.74 -2.41
CA ASP A 191 10.33 16.75 -1.04
C ASP A 191 9.63 15.43 -0.63
N VAL A 192 9.36 14.55 -1.60
CA VAL A 192 8.75 13.25 -1.33
C VAL A 192 9.76 12.26 -0.78
N GLU A 193 9.28 11.36 0.05
CA GLU A 193 10.04 10.21 0.55
C GLU A 193 9.57 8.93 -0.13
N TRP A 194 10.52 8.20 -0.72
CA TRP A 194 10.26 6.89 -1.30
C TRP A 194 10.24 5.83 -0.22
N ILE A 195 9.13 5.14 -0.09
CA ILE A 195 8.96 4.09 0.91
C ILE A 195 9.82 2.89 0.52
N LYS A 196 10.65 2.42 1.48
CA LYS A 196 11.36 1.15 1.37
C LYS A 196 10.75 0.20 2.38
N ILE A 197 10.22 -0.91 1.90
CA ILE A 197 9.53 -1.89 2.75
C ILE A 197 9.80 -3.31 2.23
N ASN A 198 10.01 -4.24 3.14
CA ASN A 198 10.29 -5.63 2.81
C ASN A 198 9.06 -6.51 3.06
N PHE A 199 8.98 -7.64 2.37
CA PHE A 199 8.02 -8.68 2.76
C PHE A 199 8.26 -9.08 4.23
N GLY A 200 7.19 -9.22 4.99
CA GLY A 200 7.26 -9.42 6.45
C GLY A 200 7.06 -8.13 7.26
N GLU A 201 6.96 -6.98 6.58
CA GLU A 201 6.65 -5.69 7.19
C GLU A 201 5.26 -5.22 6.77
N VAL A 202 4.66 -4.35 7.57
CA VAL A 202 3.37 -3.69 7.31
C VAL A 202 3.58 -2.19 7.41
N LEU A 203 3.09 -1.47 6.42
CA LEU A 203 3.03 0.00 6.41
C LEU A 203 1.62 0.45 6.79
N ILE A 204 1.53 1.42 7.71
CA ILE A 204 0.33 2.23 7.89
C ILE A 204 0.69 3.68 7.59
N PHE A 205 -0.08 4.34 6.73
CA PHE A 205 0.14 5.73 6.38
C PHE A 205 -1.14 6.56 6.41
N ASN A 206 -0.96 7.86 6.57
CA ASN A 206 -2.02 8.84 6.55
C ASN A 206 -2.40 9.17 5.10
N GLN A 207 -3.58 8.74 4.68
CA GLN A 207 -4.10 8.95 3.33
C GLN A 207 -4.38 10.42 2.96
N ALA A 208 -4.43 11.31 3.96
CA ALA A 208 -4.55 12.74 3.72
C ALA A 208 -3.28 13.36 3.12
N LEU A 209 -2.16 12.65 3.17
CA LEU A 209 -0.90 13.14 2.60
C LEU A 209 -0.82 12.79 1.11
N PRO A 210 -0.29 13.70 0.27
CA PRO A 210 -0.03 13.41 -1.12
C PRO A 210 0.91 12.21 -1.28
N HIS A 211 0.47 11.23 -2.05
CA HIS A 211 1.21 10.01 -2.33
C HIS A 211 0.95 9.52 -3.76
N GLY A 212 1.71 8.55 -4.19
CA GLY A 212 1.58 7.98 -5.53
C GLY A 212 2.78 7.12 -5.89
N ASN A 213 2.87 6.75 -7.17
CA ASN A 213 4.01 6.02 -7.71
C ASN A 213 4.37 6.54 -9.10
N ILE A 214 5.54 6.19 -9.57
CA ILE A 214 6.02 6.45 -10.94
C ILE A 214 6.70 5.20 -11.51
N VAL A 215 6.90 5.18 -12.84
CA VAL A 215 7.72 4.16 -13.51
C VAL A 215 9.20 4.45 -13.30
#